data_858f8e613a817c0f1261193f28d5cdd4
#
_entry.id   858f8e613a817c0f1261193f28d5cdd4
#
_cell.length_a   1.000
_cell.length_b   1.000
_cell.length_c   1.000
_cell.angle_alpha   90.00
_cell.angle_beta   90.00
_cell.angle_gamma   90.00
#
_symmetry.space_group_name_H-M   'P 1'
#
loop_
_entity.id
_entity.type
_entity.pdbx_description
1 polymer ?
#
loop_
_entity_poly.entity_id
_entity_poly.type
_entity_poly.pdbx_seq_one_letter_code
_entity_poly.pdbx_strand_id
1 'polypeptide(L)'
;MDEHAFSSAQQEGLYRAIYERRDVRSQFLPTPVPDDVLARLLHAAHHAPSVGFMQPWDFVLIRDRAVRGQVKALFDEANQSAARRFAQEGDARASLYPRLKLEGILE
;
A
#
# COMPACT_ATOMS: atom_id res chain seq x y z
N MET A 1 -11.18 -9.34 -35.67
CA MET A 1 -11.21 -8.58 -34.41
C MET A 1 -10.36 -9.36 -33.42
N ASP A 2 -9.42 -8.68 -32.83
CA ASP A 2 -8.54 -9.33 -31.83
C ASP A 2 -9.33 -9.49 -30.54
N GLU A 3 -9.66 -10.74 -30.21
CA GLU A 3 -10.49 -11.08 -29.01
C GLU A 3 -9.88 -10.60 -27.69
N HIS A 4 -8.60 -10.21 -27.73
CA HIS A 4 -7.83 -9.74 -26.57
C HIS A 4 -7.59 -8.22 -26.58
N ALA A 5 -8.10 -7.49 -27.56
CA ALA A 5 -7.93 -6.04 -27.61
C ALA A 5 -8.85 -5.33 -26.61
N PHE A 6 -8.28 -4.45 -25.81
CA PHE A 6 -9.07 -3.59 -24.93
C PHE A 6 -9.85 -2.54 -25.72
N SER A 7 -11.10 -2.34 -25.34
CA SER A 7 -11.90 -1.23 -25.89
C SER A 7 -11.30 0.13 -25.53
N SER A 8 -11.62 1.16 -26.30
CA SER A 8 -11.15 2.53 -26.01
C SER A 8 -11.53 2.99 -24.59
N ALA A 9 -12.74 2.66 -24.13
CA ALA A 9 -13.17 3.01 -22.78
C ALA A 9 -12.35 2.31 -21.69
N GLN A 10 -11.95 1.06 -21.91
CA GLN A 10 -11.09 0.31 -20.98
C GLN A 10 -9.68 0.91 -20.93
N GLN A 11 -9.12 1.28 -22.09
CA GLN A 11 -7.82 1.94 -22.20
C GLN A 11 -7.85 3.30 -21.50
N GLU A 12 -8.87 4.11 -21.75
CA GLU A 12 -9.05 5.41 -21.11
C GLU A 12 -9.14 5.29 -19.57
N GLY A 13 -9.93 4.32 -19.08
CA GLY A 13 -10.04 4.05 -17.65
C GLY A 13 -8.70 3.69 -17.00
N LEU A 14 -7.89 2.87 -17.67
CA LEU A 14 -6.55 2.49 -17.19
C LEU A 14 -5.61 3.71 -17.13
N TYR A 15 -5.53 4.49 -18.21
CA TYR A 15 -4.66 5.67 -18.25
C TYR A 15 -5.11 6.73 -17.25
N ARG A 16 -6.41 6.92 -17.07
CA ARG A 16 -6.96 7.82 -16.06
C ARG A 16 -6.53 7.40 -14.64
N ALA A 17 -6.62 6.10 -14.33
CA ALA A 17 -6.17 5.58 -13.04
C ALA A 17 -4.67 5.84 -12.80
N ILE A 18 -3.83 5.70 -13.84
CA ILE A 18 -2.39 5.98 -13.75
C ILE A 18 -2.11 7.46 -13.53
N TYR A 19 -2.78 8.34 -14.28
CA TYR A 19 -2.48 9.77 -14.27
C TYR A 19 -3.10 10.52 -13.09
N GLU A 20 -4.27 10.08 -12.62
CA GLU A 20 -5.01 10.76 -11.55
C GLU A 20 -4.72 10.20 -10.15
N ARG A 21 -3.98 9.07 -10.02
CA ARG A 21 -3.67 8.51 -8.72
C ARG A 21 -2.95 9.50 -7.81
N ARG A 22 -3.19 9.41 -6.52
CA ARG A 22 -2.51 10.18 -5.47
C ARG A 22 -1.91 9.25 -4.44
N ASP A 23 -0.83 9.68 -3.82
CA ASP A 23 -0.30 9.04 -2.62
C ASP A 23 -1.11 9.51 -1.42
N VAL A 24 -2.06 8.68 -0.98
CA VAL A 24 -2.87 8.96 0.20
C VAL A 24 -2.26 8.24 1.40
N ARG A 25 -1.85 8.98 2.42
CA ARG A 25 -1.22 8.47 3.65
C ARG A 25 -2.05 8.75 4.89
N SER A 26 -3.05 9.57 4.76
CA SER A 26 -3.99 9.97 5.82
C SER A 26 -5.34 10.30 5.19
N GLN A 27 -6.31 10.69 5.99
CA GLN A 27 -7.65 11.05 5.52
C GLN A 27 -8.47 9.85 5.02
N PHE A 28 -8.17 8.66 5.52
CA PHE A 28 -8.98 7.49 5.24
C PHE A 28 -10.34 7.59 5.96
N LEU A 29 -11.37 7.11 5.31
CA LEU A 29 -12.70 7.03 5.93
C LEU A 29 -12.74 5.88 6.95
N PRO A 30 -13.50 6.03 8.04
CA PRO A 30 -13.68 4.95 9.03
C PRO A 30 -14.63 3.85 8.53
N THR A 31 -15.15 3.97 7.33
CA THR A 31 -16.08 3.01 6.74
C THR A 31 -15.38 1.68 6.50
N PRO A 32 -15.92 0.57 6.98
CA PRO A 32 -15.35 -0.76 6.72
C PRO A 32 -15.29 -1.07 5.22
N VAL A 33 -14.24 -1.75 4.80
CA VAL A 33 -14.14 -2.26 3.41
C VAL A 33 -15.09 -3.45 3.26
N PRO A 34 -16.06 -3.41 2.33
CA PRO A 34 -16.96 -4.54 2.08
C PRO A 34 -16.21 -5.81 1.67
N ASP A 35 -16.74 -6.97 2.02
CA ASP A 35 -16.08 -8.25 1.76
C ASP A 35 -15.92 -8.56 0.26
N ASP A 36 -16.85 -8.14 -0.56
CA ASP A 36 -16.78 -8.28 -2.03
C ASP A 36 -15.67 -7.41 -2.63
N VAL A 37 -15.49 -6.20 -2.11
CA VAL A 37 -14.39 -5.30 -2.52
C VAL A 37 -13.06 -5.89 -2.08
N LEU A 38 -12.97 -6.39 -0.85
CA LEU A 38 -11.76 -7.03 -0.35
C LEU A 38 -11.37 -8.26 -1.17
N ALA A 39 -12.34 -9.11 -1.51
CA ALA A 39 -12.12 -10.29 -2.36
C ALA A 39 -11.58 -9.88 -3.74
N ARG A 40 -12.12 -8.81 -4.35
CA ARG A 40 -11.63 -8.29 -5.62
C ARG A 40 -10.20 -7.75 -5.53
N LEU A 41 -9.86 -7.06 -4.45
CA LEU A 41 -8.50 -6.56 -4.21
C LEU A 41 -7.49 -7.70 -4.08
N LEU A 42 -7.81 -8.71 -3.29
CA LEU A 42 -6.96 -9.90 -3.11
C LEU A 42 -6.80 -10.69 -4.41
N HIS A 43 -7.88 -10.83 -5.18
CA HIS A 43 -7.85 -11.46 -6.50
C HIS A 43 -6.92 -10.70 -7.46
N ALA A 44 -7.03 -9.38 -7.52
CA ALA A 44 -6.15 -8.55 -8.33
C ALA A 44 -4.67 -8.68 -7.90
N ALA A 45 -4.39 -8.64 -6.62
CA ALA A 45 -3.04 -8.80 -6.07
C ALA A 45 -2.44 -10.17 -6.40
N HIS A 46 -3.25 -11.23 -6.42
CA HIS A 46 -2.83 -12.59 -6.76
C HIS A 46 -2.43 -12.75 -8.24
N HIS A 47 -2.82 -11.81 -9.09
CA HIS A 47 -2.43 -11.79 -10.51
C HIS A 47 -1.05 -11.14 -10.77
N ALA A 48 -0.30 -10.75 -9.73
CA ALA A 48 1.07 -10.31 -9.90
C ALA A 48 1.94 -11.41 -10.52
N PRO A 49 2.90 -11.06 -11.38
CA PRO A 49 3.81 -12.05 -11.97
C PRO A 49 4.73 -12.65 -10.91
N SER A 50 5.15 -13.91 -11.14
CA SER A 50 6.13 -14.60 -10.31
C SER A 50 7.04 -15.48 -11.14
N VAL A 51 8.26 -15.75 -10.64
CA VAL A 51 9.21 -16.63 -11.30
C VAL A 51 8.62 -18.03 -11.36
N GLY A 52 8.60 -18.61 -12.57
CA GLY A 52 8.08 -19.96 -12.80
C GLY A 52 6.61 -20.14 -12.41
N PHE A 53 5.85 -19.05 -12.32
CA PHE A 53 4.46 -19.09 -11.87
C PHE A 53 4.28 -19.75 -10.49
N MET A 54 5.27 -19.60 -9.61
CA MET A 54 5.29 -20.23 -8.28
C MET A 54 4.31 -19.57 -7.32
N GLN A 55 3.99 -18.28 -7.52
CA GLN A 55 3.11 -17.48 -6.67
C GLN A 55 3.45 -17.59 -5.17
N PRO A 56 4.71 -17.32 -4.76
CA PRO A 56 5.23 -17.63 -3.43
C PRO A 56 4.83 -16.57 -2.39
N TRP A 57 3.57 -16.27 -2.28
CA TRP A 57 3.04 -15.28 -1.34
C TRP A 57 1.78 -15.77 -0.66
N ASP A 58 1.60 -15.31 0.56
CA ASP A 58 0.38 -15.42 1.33
C ASP A 58 -0.14 -14.03 1.66
N PHE A 59 -1.44 -13.89 1.84
CA PHE A 59 -2.08 -12.66 2.30
C PHE A 59 -2.56 -12.85 3.73
N VAL A 60 -2.06 -11.98 4.62
CA VAL A 60 -2.52 -11.94 6.01
C VAL A 60 -3.45 -10.74 6.19
N LEU A 61 -4.71 -11.01 6.48
CA LEU A 61 -5.72 -9.99 6.71
C LEU A 61 -5.88 -9.73 8.20
N ILE A 62 -5.56 -8.52 8.64
CA ILE A 62 -5.67 -8.11 10.05
C ILE A 62 -6.83 -7.13 10.19
N ARG A 63 -7.95 -7.58 10.74
CA ARG A 63 -9.15 -6.76 11.00
C ARG A 63 -9.26 -6.31 12.45
N ASP A 64 -8.69 -7.07 13.38
CA ASP A 64 -8.73 -6.74 14.79
C ASP A 64 -7.99 -5.44 15.09
N ARG A 65 -8.69 -4.50 15.73
CA ARG A 65 -8.16 -3.17 16.02
C ARG A 65 -6.98 -3.20 17.01
N ALA A 66 -7.04 -4.10 17.98
CA ALA A 66 -5.96 -4.21 18.96
C ALA A 66 -4.67 -4.74 18.32
N VAL A 67 -4.80 -5.75 17.44
CA VAL A 67 -3.66 -6.29 16.68
C VAL A 67 -3.07 -5.22 15.74
N ARG A 68 -3.93 -4.46 15.04
CA ARG A 68 -3.47 -3.35 14.19
C ARG A 68 -2.73 -2.28 15.02
N GLY A 69 -3.22 -1.97 16.21
CA GLY A 69 -2.56 -1.05 17.14
C GLY A 69 -1.18 -1.53 17.58
N GLN A 70 -1.00 -2.83 17.82
CA GLN A 70 0.31 -3.41 18.13
C GLN A 70 1.27 -3.30 16.95
N VAL A 71 0.82 -3.59 15.73
CA VAL A 71 1.62 -3.42 14.51
C VAL A 71 2.03 -1.96 14.33
N LYS A 72 1.09 -1.02 14.54
CA LYS A 72 1.40 0.42 14.48
C LYS A 72 2.47 0.82 15.49
N ALA A 73 2.37 0.36 16.72
CA ALA A 73 3.35 0.69 17.76
C ALA A 73 4.77 0.21 17.39
N LEU A 74 4.90 -1.01 16.87
CA LEU A 74 6.17 -1.55 16.38
C LEU A 74 6.71 -0.74 15.19
N PHE A 75 5.85 -0.34 14.29
CA PHE A 75 6.23 0.51 13.16
C PHE A 75 6.73 1.88 13.63
N ASP A 76 6.02 2.54 14.53
CA ASP A 76 6.39 3.86 15.05
C ASP A 76 7.75 3.81 15.75
N GLU A 77 8.02 2.79 16.55
CA GLU A 77 9.31 2.57 17.22
C GLU A 77 10.44 2.40 16.19
N ALA A 78 10.25 1.52 15.21
CA ALA A 78 11.23 1.28 14.17
C ALA A 78 11.48 2.53 13.31
N ASN A 79 10.45 3.26 12.97
CA ASN A 79 10.52 4.50 12.18
C ASN A 79 11.28 5.59 12.91
N GLN A 80 10.99 5.80 14.21
CA GLN A 80 11.71 6.77 15.04
C GLN A 80 13.18 6.39 15.22
N SER A 81 13.46 5.10 15.41
CA SER A 81 14.82 4.60 15.53
C SER A 81 15.62 4.82 14.24
N ALA A 82 15.05 4.53 13.10
CA ALA A 82 15.66 4.77 11.79
C ALA A 82 15.91 6.26 11.54
N ALA A 83 14.93 7.12 11.84
CA ALA A 83 15.07 8.57 11.68
C ALA A 83 16.23 9.13 12.54
N ARG A 84 16.33 8.68 13.79
CA ARG A 84 17.45 9.07 14.69
C ARG A 84 18.79 8.61 14.15
N ARG A 85 18.91 7.38 13.66
CA ARG A 85 20.14 6.85 13.09
C ARG A 85 20.58 7.66 11.87
N PHE A 86 19.70 7.93 10.92
CA PHE A 86 20.04 8.73 9.73
C PHE A 86 20.42 10.17 10.10
N ALA A 87 19.79 10.77 11.10
CA ALA A 87 20.17 12.10 11.59
C ALA A 87 21.58 12.11 12.18
N GLN A 88 21.97 11.08 12.93
CA GLN A 88 23.30 10.94 13.51
C GLN A 88 24.40 10.70 12.47
N GLU A 89 24.07 9.92 11.43
CA GLU A 89 25.00 9.60 10.34
C GLU A 89 25.14 10.74 9.32
N GLY A 90 24.39 11.84 9.45
CA GLY A 90 24.36 12.94 8.49
C GLY A 90 23.79 12.55 7.13
N ASP A 91 22.97 11.50 7.08
CA ASP A 91 22.39 10.99 5.85
C ASP A 91 21.32 11.94 5.31
N ALA A 92 21.38 12.24 4.01
CA ALA A 92 20.39 13.08 3.32
C ALA A 92 18.96 12.55 3.48
N ARG A 93 18.77 11.24 3.71
CA ARG A 93 17.47 10.61 3.98
C ARG A 93 16.84 11.08 5.26
N ALA A 94 17.60 11.58 6.23
CA ALA A 94 17.08 12.12 7.49
C ALA A 94 16.05 13.23 7.27
N SER A 95 16.22 14.05 6.23
CA SER A 95 15.29 15.12 5.87
C SER A 95 14.03 14.63 5.18
N LEU A 96 14.03 13.41 4.67
CA LEU A 96 12.88 12.81 3.98
C LEU A 96 11.87 12.18 4.96
N TYR A 97 12.32 11.60 6.07
CA TYR A 97 11.45 10.89 7.00
C TYR A 97 10.27 11.72 7.51
N PRO A 98 10.46 12.95 8.01
CA PRO A 98 9.33 13.80 8.42
C PRO A 98 8.41 14.18 7.26
N ARG A 99 8.95 14.28 6.05
CA ARG A 99 8.20 14.67 4.84
C ARG A 99 7.32 13.53 4.32
N LEU A 100 7.69 12.28 4.58
CA LEU A 100 6.95 11.11 4.12
C LEU A 100 5.67 10.87 4.94
N LYS A 101 5.54 11.48 6.13
CA LYS A 101 4.37 11.34 7.03
C LYS A 101 3.96 9.88 7.22
N LEU A 102 4.95 9.03 7.48
CA LEU A 102 4.72 7.59 7.57
C LEU A 102 3.87 7.20 8.78
N GLU A 103 3.80 8.06 9.80
CA GLU A 103 3.03 7.86 11.02
C GLU A 103 1.53 7.66 10.73
N GLY A 104 1.00 8.33 9.69
CA GLY A 104 -0.41 8.26 9.32
C GLY A 104 -0.80 7.04 8.48
N ILE A 105 0.15 6.23 8.04
CA ILE A 105 -0.14 5.12 7.12
C ILE A 105 -0.89 3.98 7.80
N LEU A 106 -0.68 3.79 9.11
CA LEU A 106 -1.23 2.68 9.87
C LEU A 106 -2.36 3.10 10.83
N GLU A 107 -2.83 4.35 10.78
CA GLU A 107 -4.00 4.82 11.51
C GLU A 107 -5.31 4.38 10.83
#